data_b4c0e7c65e4a3c2147f01aeff5894fa4
#
_entry.id   b4c0e7c65e4a3c2147f01aeff5894fa4
#
_cell.length_a   1.000
_cell.length_b   1.000
_cell.length_c   1.000
_cell.angle_alpha   90.00
_cell.angle_beta   90.00
_cell.angle_gamma   90.00
#
_symmetry.space_group_name_H-M   'P 1'
#
loop_
_entity.id
_entity.type
_entity.pdbx_description
1 polymer ?
#
loop_
_entity_poly.entity_id
_entity_poly.type
_entity_poly.pdbx_seq_one_letter_code
_entity_poly.pdbx_strand_id
1 'polypeptide(L)'
;MKRLYRYTASVLAAAFCLSAVLSFPSFAAVEERNLTPEDRYYMDIQSNSWENWPAGPQVYAESAIVMEASTGTILYAKNIDDQHYPASITKIMTVLLALENCDLDEEVVFSHNAVYSIDYASSHIARDEGEILTVEECLYAILLESANECSNAIAEHIAGTTEAFAEMMNERAAELGCTNTHFANPHGLPDENHYTSAHDMALILQEVVKHETFRRISGSANYTLRATNLKDEELLMNNHHYMISAYKTSRFLDDTVFAGKTGYTTVALNTLVTCATRNGMDLLCVTMKTQGSGEQGVPLYTDTANLLDYAGQNFQKINISQNETNFTINQNELFSTGSSFFENTTPMIELDDSGYVVLPAGVDFSAASPQLEFVDGDDEVIATLTYSFAGQEVGSTDLLMTGTDIQEFNFQKIDGGEEGEEQSAAAGENDAQVRLVKINLRIVGVVAAVIILLIVLILVLRKFSGNFSVEWNFIRRWRRKRSARNAFGNQNRIRYRSRKRRRKFNWKFWEK
;
A
#
# COMPACT_ATOMS: atom_id res chain seq x y z
N MET A 1 -8.16 32.14 -47.06
CA MET A 1 -9.00 31.13 -46.38
C MET A 1 -8.20 29.88 -45.96
N LYS A 2 -7.40 29.20 -46.83
CA LYS A 2 -6.66 27.98 -46.44
C LYS A 2 -5.60 28.13 -45.31
N ARG A 3 -5.03 29.32 -45.10
CA ARG A 3 -4.08 29.56 -44.00
C ARG A 3 -4.79 29.80 -42.66
N LEU A 4 -6.00 30.37 -42.66
CA LEU A 4 -6.76 30.57 -41.43
C LEU A 4 -7.27 29.24 -40.84
N TYR A 5 -7.70 28.30 -41.70
CA TYR A 5 -8.15 26.96 -41.29
C TYR A 5 -7.03 26.11 -40.68
N ARG A 6 -5.77 26.28 -41.10
CA ARG A 6 -4.61 25.57 -40.51
C ARG A 6 -4.26 26.12 -39.14
N TYR A 7 -4.42 27.40 -38.88
CA TYR A 7 -4.19 27.97 -37.56
C TYR A 7 -5.29 27.63 -36.56
N THR A 8 -6.56 27.60 -36.99
CA THR A 8 -7.67 27.19 -36.11
C THR A 8 -7.62 25.70 -35.74
N ALA A 9 -7.23 24.82 -36.69
CA ALA A 9 -7.05 23.38 -36.38
C ALA A 9 -5.88 23.12 -35.42
N SER A 10 -4.77 23.85 -35.53
CA SER A 10 -3.61 23.72 -34.63
C SER A 10 -3.91 24.27 -33.24
N VAL A 11 -4.71 25.34 -33.13
CA VAL A 11 -5.13 25.90 -31.83
C VAL A 11 -6.13 24.97 -31.13
N LEU A 12 -7.04 24.33 -31.87
CA LEU A 12 -7.98 23.35 -31.34
C LEU A 12 -7.28 22.05 -30.91
N ALA A 13 -6.29 21.58 -31.67
CA ALA A 13 -5.47 20.43 -31.28
C ALA A 13 -4.63 20.72 -30.04
N ALA A 14 -4.03 21.90 -29.93
CA ALA A 14 -3.26 22.32 -28.76
C ALA A 14 -4.16 22.51 -27.52
N ALA A 15 -5.38 23.01 -27.68
CA ALA A 15 -6.36 23.13 -26.60
C ALA A 15 -6.87 21.75 -26.14
N PHE A 16 -7.04 20.80 -27.05
CA PHE A 16 -7.43 19.42 -26.73
C PHE A 16 -6.29 18.66 -26.02
N CYS A 17 -5.03 18.84 -26.43
CA CYS A 17 -3.87 18.30 -25.71
C CYS A 17 -3.66 18.96 -24.34
N LEU A 18 -3.97 20.25 -24.20
CA LEU A 18 -3.86 20.94 -22.90
C LEU A 18 -4.96 20.52 -21.93
N SER A 19 -6.16 20.20 -22.41
CA SER A 19 -7.23 19.66 -21.56
C SER A 19 -6.97 18.23 -21.12
N ALA A 20 -6.24 17.42 -21.89
CA ALA A 20 -5.82 16.07 -21.52
C ALA A 20 -4.68 16.06 -20.48
N VAL A 21 -3.85 17.12 -20.41
CA VAL A 21 -2.75 17.25 -19.44
C VAL A 21 -3.21 17.90 -18.14
N LEU A 22 -4.37 18.58 -18.13
CA LEU A 22 -4.95 19.19 -16.93
C LEU A 22 -6.03 18.31 -16.25
N SER A 23 -6.11 17.03 -16.60
CA SER A 23 -6.78 16.04 -15.76
C SER A 23 -5.90 15.82 -14.53
N PHE A 24 -5.96 16.77 -13.58
CA PHE A 24 -5.59 16.44 -12.22
C PHE A 24 -6.45 15.23 -11.84
N PRO A 25 -5.87 14.17 -11.20
CA PRO A 25 -6.72 13.20 -10.55
C PRO A 25 -7.61 14.02 -9.61
N SER A 26 -8.88 14.09 -9.91
CA SER A 26 -9.88 14.50 -8.96
C SER A 26 -9.79 13.45 -7.88
N PHE A 27 -9.23 13.76 -6.71
CA PHE A 27 -9.42 12.93 -5.54
C PHE A 27 -10.95 12.85 -5.38
N ALA A 28 -11.50 11.72 -5.79
CA ALA A 28 -12.91 11.47 -5.61
C ALA A 28 -13.10 11.37 -4.09
N ALA A 29 -13.82 12.32 -3.52
CA ALA A 29 -14.26 12.19 -2.13
C ALA A 29 -15.03 10.88 -2.02
N VAL A 30 -14.85 10.16 -0.89
CA VAL A 30 -15.59 8.92 -0.61
C VAL A 30 -17.08 9.18 -0.84
N GLU A 31 -17.69 8.44 -1.76
CA GLU A 31 -19.11 8.61 -2.08
C GLU A 31 -19.95 8.11 -0.92
N GLU A 32 -20.59 9.02 -0.20
CA GLU A 32 -21.53 8.67 0.87
C GLU A 32 -22.88 8.26 0.29
N ARG A 33 -23.09 6.95 0.14
CA ARG A 33 -24.38 6.36 -0.22
C ARG A 33 -25.21 6.14 1.05
N ASN A 34 -26.42 6.69 1.12
CA ASN A 34 -27.38 6.43 2.21
C ASN A 34 -28.10 5.09 1.99
N LEU A 35 -27.37 3.99 2.13
CA LEU A 35 -27.90 2.64 1.99
C LEU A 35 -28.41 2.11 3.33
N THR A 36 -29.57 1.42 3.31
CA THR A 36 -30.01 0.63 4.44
C THR A 36 -29.20 -0.66 4.59
N PRO A 37 -29.24 -1.37 5.72
CA PRO A 37 -28.62 -2.69 5.84
C PRO A 37 -29.13 -3.67 4.79
N GLU A 38 -30.41 -3.64 4.49
CA GLU A 38 -31.05 -4.47 3.47
C GLU A 38 -30.54 -4.12 2.07
N ASP A 39 -30.39 -2.84 1.74
CA ASP A 39 -29.83 -2.42 0.46
C ASP A 39 -28.42 -3.01 0.30
N ARG A 40 -27.57 -2.91 1.32
CA ARG A 40 -26.22 -3.51 1.31
C ARG A 40 -26.27 -5.02 1.15
N TYR A 41 -27.17 -5.70 1.87
CA TYR A 41 -27.28 -7.16 1.82
C TYR A 41 -27.62 -7.66 0.43
N TYR A 42 -28.48 -6.95 -0.33
CA TYR A 42 -28.90 -7.35 -1.67
C TYR A 42 -28.06 -6.76 -2.80
N MET A 43 -26.95 -6.09 -2.52
CA MET A 43 -26.00 -5.65 -3.56
C MET A 43 -25.40 -6.87 -4.27
N ASP A 44 -25.08 -6.68 -5.54
CA ASP A 44 -24.48 -7.72 -6.36
C ASP A 44 -23.12 -8.16 -5.81
N ILE A 45 -22.88 -9.46 -5.86
CA ILE A 45 -21.58 -10.04 -5.53
C ILE A 45 -20.80 -10.14 -6.83
N GLN A 46 -19.72 -9.39 -6.93
CA GLN A 46 -18.88 -9.24 -8.11
C GLN A 46 -18.34 -10.61 -8.58
N SER A 47 -17.84 -11.45 -7.65
CA SER A 47 -17.30 -12.76 -7.95
C SER A 47 -18.37 -13.78 -8.45
N ASN A 48 -19.67 -13.54 -8.23
CA ASN A 48 -20.72 -14.41 -8.76
C ASN A 48 -20.91 -14.27 -10.28
N SER A 49 -20.33 -13.22 -10.89
CA SER A 49 -20.32 -13.04 -12.34
C SER A 49 -19.14 -13.75 -13.04
N TRP A 50 -18.18 -14.29 -12.27
CA TRP A 50 -17.03 -14.99 -12.82
C TRP A 50 -17.42 -16.40 -13.28
N GLU A 51 -16.99 -16.74 -14.48
CA GLU A 51 -17.36 -18.03 -15.09
C GLU A 51 -16.79 -19.20 -14.27
N ASN A 52 -17.64 -20.19 -13.98
CA ASN A 52 -17.27 -21.39 -13.20
C ASN A 52 -16.74 -21.10 -11.76
N TRP A 53 -17.00 -19.90 -11.23
CA TRP A 53 -16.66 -19.56 -9.85
C TRP A 53 -17.79 -19.94 -8.89
N PRO A 54 -17.50 -20.46 -7.70
CA PRO A 54 -18.54 -20.79 -6.72
C PRO A 54 -19.37 -19.55 -6.34
N ALA A 55 -20.68 -19.69 -6.23
CA ALA A 55 -21.54 -18.59 -5.80
C ALA A 55 -21.29 -18.25 -4.33
N GLY A 56 -20.91 -16.99 -4.05
CA GLY A 56 -20.64 -16.50 -2.72
C GLY A 56 -21.89 -16.15 -1.92
N PRO A 57 -21.80 -16.14 -0.57
CA PRO A 57 -22.89 -15.76 0.32
C PRO A 57 -23.20 -14.27 0.27
N GLN A 58 -24.45 -13.90 0.49
CA GLN A 58 -24.81 -12.50 0.74
C GLN A 58 -24.33 -12.05 2.13
N VAL A 59 -23.79 -10.84 2.20
CA VAL A 59 -23.27 -10.21 3.42
C VAL A 59 -23.77 -8.78 3.57
N TYR A 60 -23.87 -8.31 4.82
CA TYR A 60 -24.30 -6.94 5.15
C TYR A 60 -23.20 -5.90 4.95
N ALA A 61 -21.94 -6.33 4.77
CA ALA A 61 -20.88 -5.42 4.41
C ALA A 61 -21.13 -4.79 3.03
N GLU A 62 -20.88 -3.49 2.89
CA GLU A 62 -21.00 -2.78 1.60
C GLU A 62 -19.91 -3.24 0.65
N SER A 63 -18.68 -3.41 1.15
CA SER A 63 -17.57 -4.02 0.45
C SER A 63 -16.98 -5.17 1.25
N ALA A 64 -16.64 -6.27 0.57
CA ALA A 64 -16.01 -7.42 1.17
C ALA A 64 -15.13 -8.19 0.20
N ILE A 65 -14.00 -8.72 0.68
CA ILE A 65 -13.08 -9.57 -0.06
C ILE A 65 -12.64 -10.74 0.81
N VAL A 66 -12.41 -11.88 0.19
CA VAL A 66 -11.58 -12.97 0.75
C VAL A 66 -10.50 -13.29 -0.26
N MET A 67 -9.25 -13.25 0.19
CA MET A 67 -8.05 -13.51 -0.60
C MET A 67 -7.22 -14.61 0.07
N GLU A 68 -6.59 -15.47 -0.69
CA GLU A 68 -5.62 -16.44 -0.16
C GLU A 68 -4.26 -15.77 -0.07
N ALA A 69 -3.63 -15.86 1.11
CA ALA A 69 -2.47 -15.04 1.47
C ALA A 69 -1.23 -15.30 0.61
N SER A 70 -0.95 -16.56 0.27
CA SER A 70 0.30 -16.91 -0.43
C SER A 70 0.24 -16.69 -1.94
N THR A 71 -0.95 -16.81 -2.52
CA THR A 71 -1.16 -16.70 -3.97
C THR A 71 -1.72 -15.37 -4.41
N GLY A 72 -2.33 -14.60 -3.49
CA GLY A 72 -3.08 -13.40 -3.83
C GLY A 72 -4.42 -13.66 -4.51
N THR A 73 -4.82 -14.93 -4.67
CA THR A 73 -6.07 -15.31 -5.35
C THR A 73 -7.28 -14.76 -4.62
N ILE A 74 -8.10 -14.00 -5.32
CA ILE A 74 -9.36 -13.46 -4.79
C ILE A 74 -10.43 -14.54 -4.89
N LEU A 75 -10.94 -15.00 -3.74
CA LEU A 75 -11.94 -16.08 -3.65
C LEU A 75 -13.36 -15.54 -3.61
N TYR A 76 -13.55 -14.35 -3.02
CA TYR A 76 -14.82 -13.64 -2.94
C TYR A 76 -14.59 -12.16 -3.18
N ALA A 77 -15.44 -11.53 -3.97
CA ALA A 77 -15.40 -10.10 -4.25
C ALA A 77 -16.80 -9.50 -4.25
N LYS A 78 -16.98 -8.41 -3.47
CA LYS A 78 -18.18 -7.57 -3.45
C LYS A 78 -17.73 -6.12 -3.31
N ASN A 79 -17.88 -5.31 -4.35
CA ASN A 79 -17.47 -3.90 -4.42
C ASN A 79 -16.06 -3.67 -3.87
N ILE A 80 -15.10 -4.53 -4.23
CA ILE A 80 -13.79 -4.58 -3.57
C ILE A 80 -12.94 -3.34 -3.80
N ASP A 81 -13.19 -2.59 -4.88
CA ASP A 81 -12.44 -1.40 -5.27
C ASP A 81 -13.13 -0.07 -4.87
N ASP A 82 -14.33 -0.15 -4.27
CA ASP A 82 -15.03 1.03 -3.75
C ASP A 82 -14.25 1.67 -2.59
N GLN A 83 -14.08 2.99 -2.64
CA GLN A 83 -13.40 3.76 -1.60
C GLN A 83 -14.28 3.93 -0.36
N HIS A 84 -13.75 3.59 0.79
CA HIS A 84 -14.39 3.75 2.09
C HIS A 84 -13.43 4.32 3.13
N TYR A 85 -13.98 4.95 4.16
CA TYR A 85 -13.22 5.29 5.36
C TYR A 85 -12.80 4.01 6.08
N PRO A 86 -11.49 3.78 6.32
CA PRO A 86 -11.01 2.54 6.93
C PRO A 86 -11.29 2.44 8.43
N ALA A 87 -11.43 3.57 9.13
CA ALA A 87 -11.33 3.60 10.58
C ALA A 87 -10.01 2.94 11.08
N SER A 88 -10.02 2.26 12.21
CA SER A 88 -8.81 1.72 12.83
C SER A 88 -8.18 0.51 12.14
N ILE A 89 -8.72 0.01 11.02
CA ILE A 89 -7.97 -0.96 10.20
C ILE A 89 -6.78 -0.30 9.50
N THR A 90 -6.74 1.03 9.38
CA THR A 90 -5.55 1.83 9.02
C THR A 90 -4.29 1.39 9.78
N LYS A 91 -4.45 1.01 11.05
CA LYS A 91 -3.34 0.62 11.93
C LYS A 91 -2.57 -0.62 11.46
N ILE A 92 -3.13 -1.39 10.54
CA ILE A 92 -2.40 -2.48 9.88
C ILE A 92 -1.21 -1.93 9.10
N MET A 93 -1.39 -0.84 8.32
CA MET A 93 -0.29 -0.16 7.61
C MET A 93 0.71 0.47 8.61
N THR A 94 0.21 1.06 9.70
CA THR A 94 1.09 1.62 10.75
C THR A 94 1.98 0.55 11.38
N VAL A 95 1.41 -0.63 11.65
CA VAL A 95 2.16 -1.77 12.20
C VAL A 95 3.13 -2.34 11.17
N LEU A 96 2.73 -2.45 9.90
CA LEU A 96 3.64 -2.89 8.83
C LEU A 96 4.88 -2.02 8.78
N LEU A 97 4.71 -0.70 8.69
CA LEU A 97 5.85 0.22 8.66
C LEU A 97 6.71 0.17 9.94
N ALA A 98 6.09 -0.05 11.11
CA ALA A 98 6.85 -0.22 12.33
C ALA A 98 7.71 -1.50 12.32
N LEU A 99 7.18 -2.61 11.79
CA LEU A 99 7.92 -3.87 11.67
C LEU A 99 9.02 -3.83 10.60
N GLU A 100 8.89 -2.97 9.61
CA GLU A 100 9.89 -2.79 8.54
C GLU A 100 11.00 -1.81 8.92
N ASN A 101 10.79 -0.92 9.92
CA ASN A 101 11.70 0.20 10.19
C ASN A 101 12.27 0.23 11.62
N CYS A 102 11.78 -0.59 12.56
CA CYS A 102 12.20 -0.54 13.96
C CYS A 102 12.54 -1.92 14.51
N ASP A 103 13.48 -1.95 15.46
CA ASP A 103 13.65 -3.09 16.36
C ASP A 103 12.58 -3.06 17.47
N LEU A 104 12.12 -4.21 17.92
CA LEU A 104 11.01 -4.32 18.87
C LEU A 104 11.29 -3.76 20.27
N ASP A 105 12.55 -3.70 20.66
CA ASP A 105 13.03 -3.21 21.96
C ASP A 105 13.42 -1.72 21.96
N GLU A 106 13.31 -1.03 20.82
CA GLU A 106 13.52 0.42 20.76
C GLU A 106 12.54 1.16 21.66
N GLU A 107 13.05 2.21 22.34
CA GLU A 107 12.26 3.04 23.24
C GLU A 107 11.54 4.17 22.47
N VAL A 108 10.22 4.17 22.55
CA VAL A 108 9.33 5.19 21.99
C VAL A 108 8.95 6.17 23.10
N VAL A 109 9.36 7.42 22.96
CA VAL A 109 9.02 8.51 23.89
C VAL A 109 7.77 9.22 23.39
N PHE A 110 6.72 9.27 24.21
CA PHE A 110 5.46 9.92 23.86
C PHE A 110 5.62 11.45 23.88
N SER A 111 5.47 12.08 22.75
CA SER A 111 5.50 13.55 22.62
C SER A 111 4.17 14.17 23.09
N HIS A 112 4.18 15.48 23.29
CA HIS A 112 2.96 16.25 23.52
C HIS A 112 1.95 16.06 22.40
N ASN A 113 2.40 16.06 21.13
CA ASN A 113 1.52 15.90 19.98
C ASN A 113 0.94 14.48 19.90
N ALA A 114 1.75 13.44 20.12
CA ALA A 114 1.29 12.07 20.12
C ALA A 114 0.10 11.85 21.07
N VAL A 115 0.17 12.44 22.27
CA VAL A 115 -0.82 12.26 23.33
C VAL A 115 -2.05 13.15 23.15
N TYR A 116 -1.85 14.45 22.84
CA TYR A 116 -2.93 15.45 22.95
C TYR A 116 -3.51 15.90 21.60
N SER A 117 -3.01 15.43 20.48
CA SER A 117 -3.61 15.71 19.16
C SER A 117 -4.83 14.82 18.83
N ILE A 118 -5.02 13.71 19.57
CA ILE A 118 -6.14 12.81 19.37
C ILE A 118 -7.39 13.32 20.10
N ASP A 119 -8.59 12.98 19.58
CA ASP A 119 -9.83 13.19 20.31
C ASP A 119 -9.86 12.27 21.54
N TYR A 120 -10.05 12.84 22.71
CA TYR A 120 -10.12 12.10 23.97
C TYR A 120 -11.28 11.06 24.01
N ALA A 121 -12.31 11.24 23.21
CA ALA A 121 -13.40 10.27 23.07
C ALA A 121 -13.02 9.09 22.14
N SER A 122 -11.88 9.15 21.46
CA SER A 122 -11.40 8.08 20.60
C SER A 122 -10.62 7.02 21.39
N SER A 123 -10.26 5.89 20.73
CA SER A 123 -9.55 4.79 21.42
C SER A 123 -8.12 5.22 21.84
N HIS A 124 -7.80 5.02 23.12
CA HIS A 124 -6.48 5.29 23.70
C HIS A 124 -6.28 4.44 24.97
N ILE A 125 -5.03 4.29 25.41
CA ILE A 125 -4.64 3.65 26.67
C ILE A 125 -4.13 4.66 27.70
N ALA A 126 -4.44 5.94 27.50
CA ALA A 126 -4.17 7.05 28.42
C ALA A 126 -2.68 7.18 28.77
N ARG A 127 -1.81 7.28 27.77
CA ARG A 127 -0.38 7.59 27.97
C ARG A 127 -0.20 9.08 28.24
N ASP A 128 0.91 9.43 28.92
CA ASP A 128 1.26 10.80 29.25
C ASP A 128 2.48 11.26 28.44
N GLU A 129 2.61 12.58 28.25
CA GLU A 129 3.81 13.18 27.63
C GLU A 129 5.09 12.83 28.40
N GLY A 130 6.11 12.34 27.71
CA GLY A 130 7.37 11.86 28.29
C GLY A 130 7.31 10.43 28.81
N GLU A 131 6.19 9.74 28.69
CA GLU A 131 6.11 8.30 28.99
C GLU A 131 6.89 7.51 27.93
N ILE A 132 7.46 6.38 28.33
CA ILE A 132 8.32 5.54 27.49
C ILE A 132 7.76 4.13 27.45
N LEU A 133 7.48 3.65 26.24
CA LEU A 133 7.15 2.26 25.92
C LEU A 133 8.15 1.72 24.91
N THR A 134 8.25 0.40 24.79
CA THR A 134 8.98 -0.20 23.64
C THR A 134 8.09 -0.19 22.39
N VAL A 135 8.72 -0.33 21.22
CA VAL A 135 7.98 -0.53 19.96
C VAL A 135 7.01 -1.69 20.12
N GLU A 136 7.45 -2.84 20.64
CA GLU A 136 6.57 -4.00 20.85
C GLU A 136 5.36 -3.68 21.73
N GLU A 137 5.56 -2.97 22.83
CA GLU A 137 4.46 -2.54 23.74
C GLU A 137 3.48 -1.59 23.03
N CYS A 138 4.00 -0.69 22.20
CA CYS A 138 3.15 0.16 21.36
C CYS A 138 2.35 -0.66 20.34
N LEU A 139 2.96 -1.68 19.69
CA LEU A 139 2.26 -2.55 18.76
C LEU A 139 1.14 -3.35 19.43
N TYR A 140 1.36 -3.85 20.66
CA TYR A 140 0.28 -4.47 21.45
C TYR A 140 -0.87 -3.48 21.74
N ALA A 141 -0.56 -2.25 22.14
CA ALA A 141 -1.57 -1.23 22.40
C ALA A 141 -2.35 -0.86 21.11
N ILE A 142 -1.66 -0.73 19.98
CA ILE A 142 -2.25 -0.41 18.67
C ILE A 142 -3.19 -1.52 18.21
N LEU A 143 -2.78 -2.77 18.31
CA LEU A 143 -3.55 -3.90 17.76
C LEU A 143 -4.67 -4.36 18.69
N LEU A 144 -4.45 -4.42 20.01
CA LEU A 144 -5.44 -4.91 20.96
C LEU A 144 -6.45 -3.84 21.36
N GLU A 145 -5.98 -2.68 21.85
CA GLU A 145 -6.83 -1.58 22.37
C GLU A 145 -7.09 -0.48 21.33
N SER A 146 -6.46 -0.61 20.14
CA SER A 146 -6.61 0.39 19.09
C SER A 146 -6.10 1.80 19.47
N ALA A 147 -5.07 1.87 20.30
CA ALA A 147 -4.54 3.10 20.87
C ALA A 147 -4.05 4.08 19.80
N ASN A 148 -4.70 5.24 19.69
CA ASN A 148 -4.39 6.25 18.69
C ASN A 148 -3.10 7.02 19.04
N GLU A 149 -2.89 7.33 20.33
CA GLU A 149 -1.67 7.98 20.78
C GLU A 149 -0.42 7.11 20.55
N CYS A 150 -0.55 5.78 20.67
CA CYS A 150 0.54 4.87 20.35
C CYS A 150 0.83 4.86 18.84
N SER A 151 -0.20 4.98 18.01
CA SER A 151 -0.01 5.09 16.55
C SER A 151 0.71 6.39 16.19
N ASN A 152 0.36 7.51 16.82
CA ASN A 152 1.07 8.77 16.65
C ASN A 152 2.51 8.70 17.15
N ALA A 153 2.75 8.10 18.33
CA ALA A 153 4.08 7.97 18.90
C ALA A 153 5.00 7.11 18.00
N ILE A 154 4.52 6.00 17.45
CA ILE A 154 5.24 5.20 16.46
C ILE A 154 5.52 6.01 15.19
N ALA A 155 4.53 6.75 14.69
CA ALA A 155 4.69 7.59 13.51
C ALA A 155 5.76 8.66 13.69
N GLU A 156 5.76 9.34 14.84
CA GLU A 156 6.77 10.35 15.17
C GLU A 156 8.15 9.72 15.42
N HIS A 157 8.21 8.53 16.01
CA HIS A 157 9.46 7.80 16.24
C HIS A 157 10.15 7.45 14.92
N ILE A 158 9.40 6.99 13.90
CA ILE A 158 9.93 6.57 12.61
C ILE A 158 10.22 7.77 11.69
N ALA A 159 9.26 8.67 11.54
CA ALA A 159 9.29 9.72 10.51
C ALA A 159 9.46 11.13 11.07
N GLY A 160 9.51 11.29 12.39
CA GLY A 160 9.63 12.59 13.07
C GLY A 160 8.31 13.36 13.19
N THR A 161 7.35 13.16 12.29
CA THR A 161 5.99 13.73 12.36
C THR A 161 4.94 12.77 11.84
N THR A 162 3.68 12.94 12.24
CA THR A 162 2.55 12.15 11.73
C THR A 162 2.27 12.39 10.25
N GLU A 163 2.54 13.59 9.74
CA GLU A 163 2.38 13.94 8.33
C GLU A 163 3.44 13.23 7.46
N ALA A 164 4.71 13.26 7.85
CA ALA A 164 5.77 12.55 7.15
C ALA A 164 5.55 11.03 7.16
N PHE A 165 5.01 10.50 8.27
CA PHE A 165 4.64 9.10 8.34
C PHE A 165 3.46 8.76 7.40
N ALA A 166 2.47 9.65 7.27
CA ALA A 166 1.37 9.46 6.32
C ALA A 166 1.88 9.44 4.87
N GLU A 167 2.90 10.24 4.54
CA GLU A 167 3.58 10.16 3.24
C GLU A 167 4.22 8.77 3.03
N MET A 168 4.96 8.24 4.03
CA MET A 168 5.53 6.88 3.98
C MET A 168 4.44 5.81 3.82
N MET A 169 3.29 5.95 4.52
CA MET A 169 2.16 5.03 4.36
C MET A 169 1.64 5.01 2.92
N ASN A 170 1.54 6.17 2.26
CA ASN A 170 1.08 6.29 0.88
C ASN A 170 2.10 5.75 -0.12
N GLU A 171 3.39 6.00 0.10
CA GLU A 171 4.46 5.42 -0.72
C GLU A 171 4.43 3.90 -0.63
N ARG A 172 4.35 3.35 0.60
CA ARG A 172 4.29 1.89 0.79
C ARG A 172 3.03 1.27 0.21
N ALA A 173 1.87 1.93 0.34
CA ALA A 173 0.63 1.49 -0.31
C ALA A 173 0.77 1.40 -1.84
N ALA A 174 1.41 2.40 -2.46
CA ALA A 174 1.66 2.39 -3.90
C ALA A 174 2.62 1.25 -4.32
N GLU A 175 3.66 0.96 -3.53
CA GLU A 175 4.57 -0.17 -3.76
C GLU A 175 3.85 -1.52 -3.69
N LEU A 176 2.86 -1.65 -2.80
CA LEU A 176 2.02 -2.84 -2.67
C LEU A 176 0.94 -2.95 -3.77
N GLY A 177 0.87 -1.99 -4.70
CA GLY A 177 -0.11 -1.98 -5.79
C GLY A 177 -1.48 -1.42 -5.42
N CYS A 178 -1.63 -0.77 -4.25
CA CYS A 178 -2.87 -0.13 -3.85
C CYS A 178 -3.19 1.05 -4.78
N THR A 179 -4.40 1.05 -5.34
CA THR A 179 -4.84 2.08 -6.31
C THR A 179 -5.98 2.95 -5.81
N ASN A 180 -6.65 2.53 -4.74
CA ASN A 180 -7.82 3.17 -4.15
C ASN A 180 -7.59 3.58 -2.69
N THR A 181 -6.33 3.84 -2.30
CA THR A 181 -5.93 4.14 -0.92
C THR A 181 -5.21 5.46 -0.83
N HIS A 182 -5.56 6.23 0.20
CA HIS A 182 -4.80 7.39 0.64
C HIS A 182 -4.91 7.52 2.16
N PHE A 183 -3.78 7.57 2.84
CA PHE A 183 -3.69 7.75 4.28
C PHE A 183 -3.34 9.20 4.63
N ALA A 184 -4.13 9.82 5.50
CA ALA A 184 -3.89 11.16 6.03
C ALA A 184 -3.37 11.15 7.47
N ASN A 185 -3.45 10.01 8.16
CA ASN A 185 -3.01 9.85 9.56
C ASN A 185 -2.71 8.38 9.90
N PRO A 186 -1.95 8.09 10.99
CA PRO A 186 -1.52 6.74 11.31
C PRO A 186 -2.57 5.90 12.06
N HIS A 187 -3.73 6.45 12.42
CA HIS A 187 -4.68 5.81 13.34
C HIS A 187 -6.08 5.55 12.77
N GLY A 188 -6.46 6.22 11.68
CA GLY A 188 -7.74 6.01 11.00
C GLY A 188 -8.90 6.86 11.53
N LEU A 189 -8.64 7.93 12.27
CA LEU A 189 -9.69 8.92 12.55
C LEU A 189 -10.11 9.62 11.25
N PRO A 190 -11.37 10.05 11.14
CA PRO A 190 -11.90 10.58 9.90
C PRO A 190 -11.17 11.82 9.40
N ASP A 191 -10.79 11.79 8.13
CA ASP A 191 -10.31 12.90 7.33
C ASP A 191 -10.86 12.70 5.92
N GLU A 192 -11.21 13.76 5.20
CA GLU A 192 -11.81 13.65 3.86
C GLU A 192 -10.88 13.01 2.83
N ASN A 193 -9.56 13.06 3.09
CA ASN A 193 -8.54 12.44 2.26
C ASN A 193 -8.05 11.09 2.80
N HIS A 194 -8.72 10.51 3.82
CA HIS A 194 -8.33 9.25 4.44
C HIS A 194 -9.27 8.13 4.02
N TYR A 195 -8.90 7.37 3.00
CA TYR A 195 -9.73 6.31 2.43
C TYR A 195 -8.90 5.12 1.97
N THR A 196 -9.57 4.00 1.81
CA THR A 196 -9.01 2.75 1.24
C THR A 196 -10.13 1.94 0.60
N SER A 197 -9.78 0.84 -0.07
CA SER A 197 -10.71 -0.18 -0.55
C SER A 197 -10.52 -1.52 0.18
N ALA A 198 -11.49 -2.43 0.04
CA ALA A 198 -11.35 -3.76 0.61
C ALA A 198 -10.19 -4.53 -0.04
N HIS A 199 -9.98 -4.34 -1.34
CA HIS A 199 -8.90 -4.94 -2.11
C HIS A 199 -7.53 -4.43 -1.63
N ASP A 200 -7.36 -3.11 -1.56
CA ASP A 200 -6.09 -2.51 -1.12
C ASP A 200 -5.74 -2.93 0.33
N MET A 201 -6.75 -2.98 1.21
CA MET A 201 -6.53 -3.49 2.56
C MET A 201 -6.13 -4.96 2.60
N ALA A 202 -6.62 -5.78 1.65
CA ALA A 202 -6.20 -7.18 1.55
C ALA A 202 -4.74 -7.29 1.06
N LEU A 203 -4.29 -6.41 0.14
CA LEU A 203 -2.88 -6.34 -0.29
C LEU A 203 -1.95 -5.94 0.88
N ILE A 204 -2.34 -4.93 1.65
CA ILE A 204 -1.58 -4.51 2.85
C ILE A 204 -1.54 -5.63 3.88
N LEU A 205 -2.68 -6.33 4.07
CA LEU A 205 -2.78 -7.45 4.99
C LEU A 205 -1.92 -8.63 4.55
N GLN A 206 -1.86 -8.91 3.23
CA GLN A 206 -1.01 -9.94 2.63
C GLN A 206 0.47 -9.72 2.94
N GLU A 207 0.91 -8.47 2.94
CA GLU A 207 2.29 -8.15 3.28
C GLU A 207 2.56 -8.31 4.78
N VAL A 208 1.72 -7.70 5.64
CA VAL A 208 1.98 -7.70 7.08
C VAL A 208 1.89 -9.09 7.71
N VAL A 209 1.08 -10.01 7.16
CA VAL A 209 0.98 -11.39 7.70
C VAL A 209 2.23 -12.24 7.45
N LYS A 210 3.16 -11.80 6.60
CA LYS A 210 4.49 -12.42 6.45
C LYS A 210 5.34 -12.25 7.71
N HIS A 211 5.06 -11.22 8.53
CA HIS A 211 5.76 -10.97 9.79
C HIS A 211 5.18 -11.81 10.92
N GLU A 212 5.94 -12.76 11.43
CA GLU A 212 5.55 -13.59 12.59
C GLU A 212 5.19 -12.74 13.82
N THR A 213 5.85 -11.59 14.01
CA THR A 213 5.55 -10.66 15.09
C THR A 213 4.12 -10.11 14.98
N PHE A 214 3.65 -9.78 13.77
CA PHE A 214 2.27 -9.36 13.55
C PHE A 214 1.30 -10.48 13.93
N ARG A 215 1.53 -11.70 13.44
CA ARG A 215 0.69 -12.87 13.77
C ARG A 215 0.60 -13.09 15.28
N ARG A 216 1.73 -13.03 15.97
CA ARG A 216 1.82 -13.20 17.43
C ARG A 216 1.08 -12.11 18.20
N ILE A 217 1.33 -10.85 17.90
CA ILE A 217 0.73 -9.72 18.63
C ILE A 217 -0.77 -9.60 18.33
N SER A 218 -1.15 -9.58 17.05
CA SER A 218 -2.54 -9.43 16.62
C SER A 218 -3.42 -10.62 17.05
N GLY A 219 -2.84 -11.84 17.11
CA GLY A 219 -3.52 -13.06 17.55
C GLY A 219 -3.61 -13.21 19.08
N SER A 220 -2.97 -12.34 19.87
CA SER A 220 -3.01 -12.41 21.31
C SER A 220 -4.38 -11.98 21.84
N ALA A 221 -4.98 -12.78 22.74
CA ALA A 221 -6.26 -12.45 23.36
C ALA A 221 -6.17 -11.27 24.33
N ASN A 222 -5.04 -11.12 25.00
CA ASN A 222 -4.73 -10.02 25.91
C ASN A 222 -3.20 -9.86 26.05
N TYR A 223 -2.78 -8.74 26.63
CA TYR A 223 -1.41 -8.45 27.01
C TYR A 223 -1.38 -7.57 28.25
N THR A 224 -0.46 -7.83 29.20
CA THR A 224 -0.27 -6.99 30.36
C THR A 224 0.93 -6.08 30.13
N LEU A 225 0.65 -4.79 29.93
CA LEU A 225 1.67 -3.76 29.85
C LEU A 225 2.27 -3.53 31.22
N ARG A 226 3.58 -3.53 31.33
CA ARG A 226 4.32 -3.27 32.57
C ARG A 226 4.14 -1.85 33.06
N ALA A 227 4.52 -1.61 34.29
CA ALA A 227 4.75 -0.27 34.83
C ALA A 227 5.76 0.50 33.95
N THR A 228 5.56 1.80 33.80
CA THR A 228 6.40 2.65 32.94
C THR A 228 7.21 3.64 33.83
N ASN A 229 7.97 4.54 33.19
CA ASN A 229 8.68 5.60 33.87
C ASN A 229 7.74 6.63 34.57
N LEU A 230 6.46 6.69 34.20
CA LEU A 230 5.46 7.63 34.75
C LEU A 230 4.28 6.95 35.45
N LYS A 231 4.10 5.64 35.31
CA LYS A 231 2.99 4.89 35.88
C LYS A 231 3.49 3.65 36.58
N ASP A 232 3.16 3.54 37.86
CA ASP A 232 3.58 2.43 38.74
C ASP A 232 2.69 1.17 38.58
N GLU A 233 1.55 1.29 37.89
CA GLU A 233 0.57 0.21 37.74
C GLU A 233 0.69 -0.46 36.36
N GLU A 234 0.52 -1.79 36.34
CA GLU A 234 0.38 -2.56 35.13
C GLU A 234 -0.98 -2.31 34.50
N LEU A 235 -1.06 -2.38 33.17
CA LEU A 235 -2.31 -2.25 32.41
C LEU A 235 -2.62 -3.52 31.63
N LEU A 236 -3.75 -4.18 31.96
CA LEU A 236 -4.25 -5.27 31.15
C LEU A 236 -4.97 -4.72 29.91
N MET A 237 -4.45 -5.05 28.74
CA MET A 237 -5.03 -4.74 27.44
C MET A 237 -5.72 -5.98 26.86
N ASN A 238 -6.91 -5.80 26.28
CA ASN A 238 -7.68 -6.90 25.72
C ASN A 238 -7.88 -6.72 24.22
N ASN A 239 -7.79 -7.80 23.47
CA ASN A 239 -8.08 -7.76 22.05
C ASN A 239 -9.59 -7.56 21.82
N HIS A 240 -9.92 -6.56 21.01
CA HIS A 240 -11.31 -6.23 20.68
C HIS A 240 -11.87 -7.09 19.52
N HIS A 241 -11.08 -7.98 18.96
CA HIS A 241 -11.51 -8.90 17.91
C HIS A 241 -12.17 -10.14 18.52
N TYR A 242 -13.48 -10.24 18.44
CA TYR A 242 -14.25 -11.28 19.14
C TYR A 242 -14.07 -12.70 18.60
N MET A 243 -13.45 -12.87 17.43
CA MET A 243 -13.04 -14.20 16.97
C MET A 243 -11.73 -14.67 17.62
N ILE A 244 -10.97 -13.75 18.25
CA ILE A 244 -9.70 -14.03 18.92
C ILE A 244 -9.86 -14.01 20.45
N SER A 245 -10.66 -13.07 20.98
CA SER A 245 -10.76 -12.82 22.41
C SER A 245 -12.18 -12.92 22.93
N ALA A 246 -12.34 -13.63 24.05
CA ALA A 246 -13.62 -13.73 24.79
C ALA A 246 -13.88 -12.52 25.69
N TYR A 247 -13.15 -11.42 25.59
CA TYR A 247 -13.21 -10.27 26.48
C TYR A 247 -14.63 -9.76 26.77
N LYS A 248 -15.48 -9.63 25.74
CA LYS A 248 -16.90 -9.24 25.92
C LYS A 248 -17.87 -10.35 25.58
N THR A 249 -17.48 -11.28 24.70
CA THR A 249 -18.33 -12.39 24.28
C THR A 249 -17.48 -13.53 23.74
N SER A 250 -17.87 -14.77 24.04
CA SER A 250 -17.27 -15.97 23.47
C SER A 250 -18.02 -16.50 22.25
N ARG A 251 -19.10 -15.82 21.82
CA ARG A 251 -20.01 -16.28 20.78
C ARG A 251 -19.33 -16.49 19.43
N PHE A 252 -18.33 -15.68 19.12
CA PHE A 252 -17.67 -15.63 17.82
C PHE A 252 -16.26 -16.22 17.84
N LEU A 253 -15.80 -16.76 18.97
CA LEU A 253 -14.48 -17.37 19.04
C LEU A 253 -14.30 -18.42 17.97
N ASP A 254 -13.12 -18.38 17.33
CA ASP A 254 -12.76 -19.25 16.23
C ASP A 254 -11.25 -19.54 16.30
N ASP A 255 -10.93 -20.77 16.70
CA ASP A 255 -9.54 -21.22 16.94
C ASP A 255 -8.66 -21.21 15.68
N THR A 256 -9.25 -21.03 14.53
CA THR A 256 -8.52 -20.95 13.26
C THR A 256 -8.12 -19.51 12.89
N VAL A 257 -8.70 -18.51 13.59
CA VAL A 257 -8.35 -17.09 13.40
C VAL A 257 -7.08 -16.78 14.15
N PHE A 258 -6.04 -16.40 13.42
CA PHE A 258 -4.73 -16.15 13.97
C PHE A 258 -4.31 -14.67 14.06
N ALA A 259 -5.03 -13.76 13.40
CA ALA A 259 -4.80 -12.32 13.46
C ALA A 259 -6.02 -11.52 12.99
N GLY A 260 -6.08 -10.25 13.36
CA GLY A 260 -7.11 -9.36 12.85
C GLY A 260 -7.12 -7.98 13.51
N LYS A 261 -7.94 -7.08 12.97
CA LYS A 261 -8.12 -5.73 13.51
C LYS A 261 -9.53 -5.23 13.27
N THR A 262 -10.15 -4.66 14.30
CA THR A 262 -11.46 -4.00 14.24
C THR A 262 -11.31 -2.50 13.97
N GLY A 263 -12.30 -1.91 13.32
CA GLY A 263 -12.41 -0.47 13.15
C GLY A 263 -13.86 0.01 13.26
N TYR A 264 -14.06 1.19 13.80
CA TYR A 264 -15.34 1.87 13.83
C TYR A 264 -15.16 3.39 13.91
N THR A 265 -15.88 4.09 13.06
CA THR A 265 -16.22 5.51 13.21
C THR A 265 -17.64 5.71 12.71
N THR A 266 -18.24 6.85 13.03
CA THR A 266 -19.61 7.15 12.58
C THR A 266 -19.73 7.14 11.04
N VAL A 267 -18.69 7.58 10.32
CA VAL A 267 -18.69 7.63 8.85
C VAL A 267 -18.24 6.32 8.21
N ALA A 268 -17.30 5.60 8.81
CA ALA A 268 -16.84 4.30 8.32
C ALA A 268 -17.84 3.18 8.62
N LEU A 269 -18.68 3.32 9.63
CA LEU A 269 -19.40 2.22 10.27
C LEU A 269 -18.38 1.16 10.77
N ASN A 270 -18.76 -0.12 10.83
CA ASN A 270 -17.81 -1.14 11.22
C ASN A 270 -16.96 -1.60 10.04
N THR A 271 -15.67 -1.77 10.32
CA THR A 271 -14.68 -2.39 9.43
C THR A 271 -13.97 -3.51 10.20
N LEU A 272 -13.61 -4.57 9.52
CA LEU A 272 -12.92 -5.71 10.12
C LEU A 272 -11.96 -6.33 9.11
N VAL A 273 -10.75 -6.59 9.57
CA VAL A 273 -9.84 -7.51 8.90
C VAL A 273 -9.63 -8.73 9.77
N THR A 274 -9.63 -9.92 9.17
CA THR A 274 -9.50 -11.20 9.85
C THR A 274 -8.66 -12.14 9.03
N CYS A 275 -7.65 -12.74 9.66
CA CYS A 275 -6.79 -13.75 9.06
C CYS A 275 -7.08 -15.10 9.72
N ALA A 276 -7.42 -16.10 8.92
CA ALA A 276 -7.77 -17.43 9.42
C ALA A 276 -7.21 -18.53 8.53
N THR A 277 -6.84 -19.68 9.12
CA THR A 277 -6.44 -20.84 8.36
C THR A 277 -7.65 -21.76 8.15
N ARG A 278 -8.03 -22.01 6.92
CA ARG A 278 -9.11 -22.92 6.53
C ARG A 278 -8.62 -23.88 5.46
N ASN A 279 -8.79 -25.16 5.68
CA ASN A 279 -8.45 -26.19 4.69
C ASN A 279 -7.02 -26.04 4.11
N GLY A 280 -6.05 -25.70 4.96
CA GLY A 280 -4.65 -25.50 4.57
C GLY A 280 -4.36 -24.20 3.81
N MET A 281 -5.34 -23.30 3.69
CA MET A 281 -5.20 -21.96 3.11
C MET A 281 -5.21 -20.89 4.22
N ASP A 282 -4.28 -19.96 4.19
CA ASP A 282 -4.33 -18.74 4.99
C ASP A 282 -5.21 -17.73 4.26
N LEU A 283 -6.37 -17.46 4.83
CA LEU A 283 -7.39 -16.59 4.25
C LEU A 283 -7.36 -15.21 4.89
N LEU A 284 -7.36 -14.18 4.05
CA LEU A 284 -7.44 -12.78 4.42
C LEU A 284 -8.84 -12.27 4.09
N CYS A 285 -9.63 -11.97 5.12
CA CYS A 285 -10.99 -11.47 4.96
C CYS A 285 -11.07 -10.01 5.39
N VAL A 286 -11.52 -9.14 4.49
CA VAL A 286 -11.77 -7.72 4.79
C VAL A 286 -13.23 -7.41 4.55
N THR A 287 -13.90 -6.84 5.56
CA THR A 287 -15.27 -6.34 5.43
C THR A 287 -15.32 -4.86 5.81
N MET A 288 -15.97 -4.05 4.98
CA MET A 288 -16.04 -2.61 5.16
C MET A 288 -17.48 -2.10 5.12
N LYS A 289 -17.70 -1.03 5.90
CA LYS A 289 -18.98 -0.30 5.95
C LYS A 289 -20.17 -1.21 6.30
N THR A 290 -19.96 -2.08 7.31
CA THR A 290 -20.99 -2.96 7.84
C THR A 290 -21.81 -2.19 8.88
N GLN A 291 -23.12 -2.10 8.69
CA GLN A 291 -24.01 -1.46 9.66
C GLN A 291 -24.38 -2.45 10.76
N GLY A 292 -24.24 -2.02 11.98
CA GLY A 292 -24.62 -2.75 13.18
C GLY A 292 -24.00 -2.06 14.37
N SER A 293 -24.80 -1.71 15.35
CA SER A 293 -24.35 -1.08 16.59
C SER A 293 -24.64 -2.00 17.76
N GLY A 294 -23.83 -1.89 18.77
CA GLY A 294 -24.01 -2.51 20.05
C GLY A 294 -23.18 -3.74 20.29
N GLU A 295 -23.25 -4.22 21.53
CA GLU A 295 -22.47 -5.34 22.09
C GLU A 295 -22.52 -6.64 21.25
N GLN A 296 -23.34 -6.66 20.21
CA GLN A 296 -23.57 -7.87 19.44
C GLN A 296 -22.83 -7.90 18.12
N GLY A 297 -22.39 -6.78 17.50
CA GLY A 297 -21.62 -6.75 16.25
C GLY A 297 -22.04 -7.81 15.22
N VAL A 298 -23.31 -8.23 15.28
CA VAL A 298 -23.75 -9.51 14.77
C VAL A 298 -23.53 -9.63 13.28
N PRO A 299 -23.85 -8.62 12.45
CA PRO A 299 -23.59 -8.79 11.01
C PRO A 299 -22.08 -8.87 10.70
N LEU A 300 -21.25 -8.06 11.34
CA LEU A 300 -19.81 -8.00 11.07
C LEU A 300 -19.13 -9.37 11.23
N TYR A 301 -19.32 -10.02 12.37
CA TYR A 301 -18.68 -11.31 12.64
C TYR A 301 -19.37 -12.48 11.96
N THR A 302 -20.71 -12.42 11.76
CA THR A 302 -21.41 -13.46 10.98
C THR A 302 -21.08 -13.39 9.51
N ASP A 303 -20.95 -12.22 8.93
CA ASP A 303 -20.49 -12.03 7.55
C ASP A 303 -19.09 -12.61 7.38
N THR A 304 -18.15 -12.25 8.28
CA THR A 304 -16.77 -12.75 8.26
C THR A 304 -16.70 -14.27 8.38
N ALA A 305 -17.45 -14.87 9.34
CA ALA A 305 -17.49 -16.32 9.49
C ALA A 305 -18.04 -17.00 8.23
N ASN A 306 -19.14 -16.50 7.67
CA ASN A 306 -19.73 -17.04 6.44
C ASN A 306 -18.77 -16.95 5.25
N LEU A 307 -18.02 -15.87 5.14
CA LEU A 307 -17.03 -15.67 4.07
C LEU A 307 -15.82 -16.62 4.21
N LEU A 308 -15.29 -16.78 5.42
CA LEU A 308 -14.20 -17.73 5.71
C LEU A 308 -14.64 -19.17 5.48
N ASP A 309 -15.86 -19.55 5.92
CA ASP A 309 -16.43 -20.88 5.70
C ASP A 309 -16.67 -21.13 4.21
N TYR A 310 -17.20 -20.13 3.49
CA TYR A 310 -17.36 -20.21 2.04
C TYR A 310 -16.03 -20.48 1.34
N ALA A 311 -15.00 -19.73 1.65
CA ALA A 311 -13.68 -19.91 1.04
C ALA A 311 -13.07 -21.27 1.37
N GLY A 312 -13.09 -21.69 2.65
CA GLY A 312 -12.54 -22.98 3.07
C GLY A 312 -13.27 -24.19 2.53
N GLN A 313 -14.58 -24.07 2.22
CA GLN A 313 -15.39 -25.19 1.70
C GLN A 313 -15.39 -25.29 0.17
N ASN A 314 -15.24 -24.18 -0.52
CA ASN A 314 -15.42 -24.11 -1.97
C ASN A 314 -14.13 -24.01 -2.78
N PHE A 315 -12.97 -23.91 -2.11
CA PHE A 315 -11.68 -23.79 -2.79
C PHE A 315 -10.65 -24.80 -2.23
N GLN A 316 -9.66 -25.07 -3.06
CA GLN A 316 -8.55 -25.95 -2.75
C GLN A 316 -7.23 -25.35 -3.23
N LYS A 317 -6.17 -25.57 -2.46
CA LYS A 317 -4.80 -25.18 -2.79
C LYS A 317 -4.05 -26.37 -3.37
N ILE A 318 -3.49 -26.19 -4.57
CA ILE A 318 -2.81 -27.24 -5.32
C ILE A 318 -1.38 -26.79 -5.58
N ASN A 319 -0.40 -27.64 -5.22
CA ASN A 319 1.02 -27.37 -5.49
C ASN A 319 1.30 -27.47 -7.00
N ILE A 320 2.00 -26.46 -7.56
CA ILE A 320 2.25 -26.39 -9.00
C ILE A 320 3.31 -27.41 -9.39
N SER A 321 4.46 -27.49 -8.71
CA SER A 321 5.59 -28.37 -9.07
C SER A 321 5.21 -29.85 -9.12
N GLN A 322 4.21 -30.25 -8.30
CA GLN A 322 3.72 -31.63 -8.26
C GLN A 322 2.71 -31.96 -9.36
N ASN A 323 2.09 -30.98 -10.01
CA ASN A 323 1.01 -31.18 -10.97
C ASN A 323 1.35 -30.68 -12.38
N GLU A 324 2.33 -29.77 -12.51
CA GLU A 324 2.80 -29.27 -13.79
C GLU A 324 3.80 -30.24 -14.43
N THR A 325 3.53 -30.63 -15.67
CA THR A 325 4.36 -31.58 -16.42
C THR A 325 5.02 -31.01 -17.67
N ASN A 326 4.57 -29.85 -18.13
CA ASN A 326 5.01 -29.28 -19.40
C ASN A 326 6.28 -28.46 -19.30
N PHE A 327 6.57 -27.93 -18.11
CA PHE A 327 7.72 -27.04 -17.87
C PHE A 327 8.88 -27.75 -17.12
N THR A 328 8.74 -29.02 -16.78
CA THR A 328 9.84 -29.83 -16.29
C THR A 328 10.67 -30.31 -17.47
N ILE A 329 11.80 -29.64 -17.70
CA ILE A 329 12.72 -30.04 -18.76
C ILE A 329 13.59 -31.19 -18.24
N ASN A 330 13.30 -32.40 -18.66
CA ASN A 330 14.20 -33.53 -18.42
C ASN A 330 15.52 -33.32 -19.13
N GLN A 331 16.65 -33.49 -18.43
CA GLN A 331 18.01 -33.32 -18.94
C GLN A 331 18.26 -33.98 -20.31
N ASN A 332 17.49 -35.02 -20.65
CA ASN A 332 17.65 -35.77 -21.91
C ASN A 332 16.98 -35.12 -23.14
N GLU A 333 16.08 -34.17 -22.97
CA GLU A 333 15.34 -33.57 -24.09
C GLU A 333 16.02 -32.33 -24.67
N LEU A 334 16.67 -31.52 -23.82
CA LEU A 334 17.40 -30.32 -24.27
C LEU A 334 18.72 -30.63 -24.97
N PHE A 335 19.33 -31.79 -24.71
CA PHE A 335 20.68 -32.13 -25.17
C PHE A 335 20.76 -33.35 -26.12
N SER A 336 19.62 -33.81 -26.68
CA SER A 336 19.57 -34.96 -27.61
C SER A 336 20.21 -34.71 -28.98
N THR A 337 20.68 -33.50 -29.27
CA THR A 337 21.45 -33.17 -30.48
C THR A 337 22.93 -33.06 -30.16
N GLY A 338 23.55 -34.19 -29.99
CA GLY A 338 24.94 -34.58 -30.29
C GLY A 338 26.06 -33.53 -30.29
N SER A 339 26.34 -32.83 -29.18
CA SER A 339 27.62 -32.20 -28.98
C SER A 339 28.13 -32.42 -27.57
N SER A 340 29.22 -33.19 -27.47
CA SER A 340 29.95 -33.60 -26.26
C SER A 340 30.74 -32.43 -25.60
N PHE A 341 30.15 -31.24 -25.56
CA PHE A 341 30.80 -30.05 -24.98
C PHE A 341 30.51 -29.79 -23.51
N PHE A 342 29.55 -30.52 -22.93
CA PHE A 342 29.16 -30.31 -21.52
C PHE A 342 29.47 -31.57 -20.70
N GLU A 343 30.71 -31.75 -20.33
CA GLU A 343 31.12 -32.99 -19.64
C GLU A 343 30.85 -32.97 -18.10
N ASN A 344 30.46 -31.83 -17.45
CA ASN A 344 30.33 -31.81 -15.99
C ASN A 344 29.31 -30.85 -15.33
N THR A 345 28.52 -30.08 -16.02
CA THR A 345 27.46 -29.27 -15.39
C THR A 345 26.27 -29.11 -16.30
N THR A 346 25.20 -29.84 -16.08
CA THR A 346 23.93 -29.61 -16.74
C THR A 346 23.12 -28.59 -15.92
N PRO A 347 22.83 -27.40 -16.44
CA PRO A 347 21.90 -26.54 -15.74
C PRO A 347 20.57 -27.27 -15.64
N MET A 348 20.04 -27.44 -14.43
CA MET A 348 18.70 -27.91 -14.17
C MET A 348 17.78 -26.69 -14.06
N ILE A 349 16.66 -26.74 -14.80
CA ILE A 349 15.57 -25.78 -14.64
C ILE A 349 14.50 -26.54 -13.84
N GLU A 350 14.17 -26.01 -12.68
CA GLU A 350 13.18 -26.58 -11.77
C GLU A 350 12.10 -25.54 -11.45
N LEU A 351 10.89 -26.02 -11.21
CA LEU A 351 9.82 -25.18 -10.64
C LEU A 351 10.06 -25.03 -9.15
N ASP A 352 9.86 -23.84 -8.62
CA ASP A 352 9.88 -23.61 -7.19
C ASP A 352 8.76 -24.45 -6.52
N ASP A 353 9.14 -25.27 -5.55
CA ASP A 353 8.21 -26.13 -4.81
C ASP A 353 7.25 -25.34 -3.91
N SER A 354 7.50 -24.06 -3.65
CA SER A 354 6.64 -23.20 -2.86
C SER A 354 5.47 -22.60 -3.66
N GLY A 355 5.42 -22.80 -4.99
CA GLY A 355 4.37 -22.31 -5.86
C GLY A 355 3.05 -23.08 -5.73
N TYR A 356 1.93 -22.35 -5.65
CA TYR A 356 0.60 -22.93 -5.56
C TYR A 356 -0.38 -22.21 -6.47
N VAL A 357 -1.44 -22.92 -6.86
CA VAL A 357 -2.68 -22.34 -7.39
C VAL A 357 -3.83 -22.60 -6.43
N VAL A 358 -4.80 -21.69 -6.40
CA VAL A 358 -6.05 -21.87 -5.68
C VAL A 358 -7.20 -21.94 -6.68
N LEU A 359 -7.87 -23.09 -6.72
CA LEU A 359 -8.96 -23.38 -7.66
C LEU A 359 -10.25 -23.72 -6.91
N PRO A 360 -11.42 -23.56 -7.54
CA PRO A 360 -12.65 -24.11 -6.97
C PRO A 360 -12.53 -25.61 -6.67
N ALA A 361 -13.12 -26.04 -5.57
CA ALA A 361 -13.08 -27.44 -5.13
C ALA A 361 -13.64 -28.36 -6.22
N GLY A 362 -12.84 -29.40 -6.57
CA GLY A 362 -13.19 -30.36 -7.61
C GLY A 362 -12.83 -29.91 -9.04
N VAL A 363 -12.25 -28.72 -9.22
CA VAL A 363 -11.64 -28.32 -10.49
C VAL A 363 -10.24 -28.87 -10.58
N ASP A 364 -9.92 -29.51 -11.71
CA ASP A 364 -8.61 -30.11 -11.96
C ASP A 364 -7.55 -29.02 -12.23
N PHE A 365 -6.29 -29.24 -11.83
CA PHE A 365 -5.16 -28.34 -12.10
C PHE A 365 -5.05 -27.99 -13.58
N SER A 366 -5.31 -28.96 -14.46
CA SER A 366 -5.25 -28.80 -15.93
C SER A 366 -6.24 -27.76 -16.49
N ALA A 367 -7.21 -27.30 -15.71
CA ALA A 367 -8.13 -26.23 -16.10
C ALA A 367 -7.52 -24.83 -15.96
N ALA A 368 -6.45 -24.69 -15.20
CA ALA A 368 -5.71 -23.45 -15.09
C ALA A 368 -4.77 -23.26 -16.30
N SER A 369 -4.74 -22.05 -16.84
CA SER A 369 -3.96 -21.71 -18.03
C SER A 369 -2.67 -21.01 -17.63
N PRO A 370 -1.47 -21.56 -17.92
CA PRO A 370 -0.21 -20.94 -17.60
C PRO A 370 0.17 -19.81 -18.57
N GLN A 371 0.79 -18.78 -18.05
CA GLN A 371 1.45 -17.72 -18.79
C GLN A 371 2.87 -17.55 -18.25
N LEU A 372 3.88 -17.58 -19.13
CA LEU A 372 5.29 -17.47 -18.80
C LEU A 372 5.76 -16.04 -19.03
N GLU A 373 6.38 -15.43 -18.00
CA GLU A 373 7.05 -14.14 -18.08
C GLU A 373 8.52 -14.29 -17.70
N PHE A 374 9.42 -13.88 -18.58
CA PHE A 374 10.87 -13.91 -18.31
C PHE A 374 11.24 -12.77 -17.39
N VAL A 375 12.05 -13.09 -16.35
CA VAL A 375 12.59 -12.12 -15.41
C VAL A 375 13.98 -11.68 -15.87
N ASP A 376 14.19 -10.37 -16.05
CA ASP A 376 15.48 -9.80 -16.43
C ASP A 376 16.27 -9.41 -15.16
N GLY A 377 17.46 -9.96 -14.98
CA GLY A 377 18.43 -9.49 -13.97
C GLY A 377 18.44 -10.24 -12.64
N ASP A 378 17.79 -11.37 -12.55
CA ASP A 378 17.95 -12.32 -11.45
C ASP A 378 18.80 -13.51 -11.93
N ASP A 379 19.78 -13.94 -11.13
CA ASP A 379 20.69 -15.02 -11.51
C ASP A 379 20.09 -16.42 -11.18
N GLU A 380 19.09 -16.49 -10.32
CA GLU A 380 18.45 -17.72 -9.87
C GLU A 380 17.06 -17.91 -10.51
N VAL A 381 16.28 -16.84 -10.69
CA VAL A 381 14.93 -16.89 -11.29
C VAL A 381 14.98 -16.54 -12.79
N ILE A 382 14.66 -17.52 -13.62
CA ILE A 382 14.67 -17.36 -15.10
C ILE A 382 13.36 -16.73 -15.57
N ALA A 383 12.26 -17.17 -15.00
CA ALA A 383 10.93 -16.75 -15.39
C ALA A 383 9.92 -17.04 -14.26
N THR A 384 8.81 -16.31 -14.25
CA THR A 384 7.65 -16.60 -13.42
C THR A 384 6.55 -17.20 -14.28
N LEU A 385 5.94 -18.27 -13.79
CA LEU A 385 4.82 -18.95 -14.41
C LEU A 385 3.54 -18.61 -13.65
N THR A 386 2.72 -17.73 -14.20
CA THR A 386 1.44 -17.29 -13.63
C THR A 386 0.29 -18.08 -14.20
N TYR A 387 -0.60 -18.56 -13.35
CA TYR A 387 -1.77 -19.34 -13.76
C TYR A 387 -3.06 -18.52 -13.66
N SER A 388 -3.92 -18.65 -14.64
CA SER A 388 -5.24 -18.03 -14.66
C SER A 388 -6.35 -19.08 -14.83
N PHE A 389 -7.50 -18.85 -14.15
CA PHE A 389 -8.72 -19.63 -14.29
C PHE A 389 -9.91 -18.67 -14.26
N ALA A 390 -10.89 -18.87 -15.16
CA ALA A 390 -12.06 -17.99 -15.26
C ALA A 390 -11.74 -16.49 -15.43
N GLY A 391 -10.59 -16.17 -16.02
CA GLY A 391 -10.11 -14.80 -16.18
C GLY A 391 -9.55 -14.16 -14.91
N GLN A 392 -9.38 -14.95 -13.83
CA GLN A 392 -8.75 -14.53 -12.58
C GLN A 392 -7.36 -15.16 -12.47
N GLU A 393 -6.42 -14.44 -11.92
CA GLU A 393 -5.14 -14.98 -11.49
C GLU A 393 -5.35 -15.86 -10.26
N VAL A 394 -4.84 -17.10 -10.32
CA VAL A 394 -5.09 -18.13 -9.29
C VAL A 394 -3.80 -18.62 -8.61
N GLY A 395 -2.66 -18.05 -8.97
CA GLY A 395 -1.37 -18.32 -8.36
C GLY A 395 -0.24 -18.40 -9.35
N SER A 396 0.98 -18.52 -8.84
CA SER A 396 2.20 -18.54 -9.64
C SER A 396 3.29 -19.41 -9.02
N THR A 397 4.34 -19.66 -9.79
CA THR A 397 5.59 -20.29 -9.35
C THR A 397 6.73 -19.75 -10.18
N ASP A 398 7.94 -19.75 -9.61
CA ASP A 398 9.14 -19.37 -10.32
C ASP A 398 9.81 -20.58 -10.98
N LEU A 399 10.42 -20.34 -12.13
CA LEU A 399 11.37 -21.25 -12.75
C LEU A 399 12.76 -20.89 -12.29
N LEU A 400 13.39 -21.81 -11.57
CA LEU A 400 14.71 -21.62 -10.97
C LEU A 400 15.78 -22.32 -11.82
N MET A 401 16.93 -21.68 -11.94
CA MET A 401 18.13 -22.31 -12.47
C MET A 401 18.96 -22.90 -11.32
N THR A 402 18.91 -24.22 -11.15
CA THR A 402 19.68 -24.93 -10.11
C THR A 402 20.95 -25.55 -10.67
N GLY A 403 22.08 -25.36 -9.99
CA GLY A 403 23.32 -26.10 -10.24
C GLY A 403 24.38 -25.43 -11.13
N THR A 404 24.43 -24.14 -11.13
CA THR A 404 25.49 -23.43 -11.87
C THR A 404 26.54 -22.80 -10.94
N ASP A 405 27.66 -23.51 -10.75
CA ASP A 405 28.94 -22.80 -10.73
C ASP A 405 29.19 -22.32 -12.18
N ILE A 406 28.61 -21.19 -12.57
CA ILE A 406 28.84 -20.58 -13.87
C ILE A 406 30.27 -20.03 -13.85
N GLN A 407 31.23 -20.82 -14.33
CA GLN A 407 32.43 -20.22 -14.88
C GLN A 407 32.02 -19.41 -16.10
N GLU A 408 32.29 -18.11 -16.09
CA GLU A 408 32.02 -17.17 -17.18
C GLU A 408 32.24 -17.81 -18.54
N PHE A 409 31.18 -18.00 -19.33
CA PHE A 409 31.28 -18.48 -20.70
C PHE A 409 31.77 -17.31 -21.57
N ASN A 410 33.08 -17.27 -21.81
CA ASN A 410 33.65 -16.45 -22.86
C ASN A 410 33.32 -17.07 -24.24
N PHE A 411 32.27 -16.58 -24.87
CA PHE A 411 32.00 -16.86 -26.28
C PHE A 411 33.14 -16.25 -27.15
N GLN A 412 34.15 -17.03 -27.47
CA GLN A 412 35.05 -16.66 -28.57
C GLN A 412 34.24 -16.74 -29.86
N LYS A 413 34.05 -15.58 -30.49
CA LYS A 413 33.53 -15.47 -31.83
C LYS A 413 34.40 -16.22 -32.78
N ILE A 414 33.93 -17.36 -33.30
CA ILE A 414 34.62 -18.07 -34.39
C ILE A 414 34.34 -17.29 -35.67
N ASP A 415 35.23 -16.38 -36.05
CA ASP A 415 35.28 -15.84 -37.39
C ASP A 415 35.91 -16.92 -38.27
N GLY A 416 35.13 -17.39 -39.23
CA GLY A 416 35.62 -18.37 -40.24
C GLY A 416 36.64 -17.76 -41.18
N GLY A 417 37.78 -18.42 -41.24
CA GLY A 417 38.67 -18.61 -42.31
C GLY A 417 39.47 -17.43 -42.89
N GLU A 418 40.76 -17.37 -42.66
CA GLU A 418 41.82 -17.57 -43.62
C GLU A 418 43.21 -17.38 -42.96
N GLU A 419 44.14 -18.18 -43.42
CA GLU A 419 45.51 -18.36 -42.96
C GLU A 419 46.37 -17.09 -43.03
N GLY A 420 47.31 -16.93 -42.08
CA GLY A 420 48.41 -15.97 -42.23
C GLY A 420 49.17 -15.76 -40.92
N GLU A 421 50.35 -16.20 -40.91
CA GLU A 421 51.40 -16.30 -39.88
C GLU A 421 51.76 -15.04 -39.10
N GLU A 422 52.19 -15.32 -37.87
CA GLU A 422 53.32 -14.74 -37.12
C GLU A 422 53.20 -13.41 -36.37
N GLN A 423 53.69 -13.57 -35.11
CA GLN A 423 54.52 -12.71 -34.26
C GLN A 423 53.83 -11.86 -33.16
N SER A 424 54.10 -12.41 -32.00
CA SER A 424 54.57 -11.78 -30.75
C SER A 424 54.68 -10.26 -30.71
N ALA A 425 53.97 -9.61 -29.78
CA ALA A 425 54.57 -8.64 -28.85
C ALA A 425 53.57 -8.21 -27.76
N ALA A 426 54.12 -8.08 -26.58
CA ALA A 426 53.51 -7.80 -25.30
C ALA A 426 52.89 -6.41 -25.12
N ALA A 427 52.06 -6.37 -24.09
CA ALA A 427 51.79 -5.27 -23.16
C ALA A 427 50.76 -4.20 -23.55
N GLY A 428 49.81 -4.04 -22.71
CA GLY A 428 49.06 -2.78 -22.54
C GLY A 428 47.64 -2.97 -22.04
N GLU A 429 47.47 -3.07 -20.71
CA GLU A 429 46.23 -2.86 -20.02
C GLU A 429 45.54 -1.59 -20.50
N ASN A 430 44.30 -1.70 -20.86
CA ASN A 430 43.28 -0.65 -20.63
C ASN A 430 41.90 -1.27 -20.81
N ASP A 431 41.31 -1.69 -19.67
CA ASP A 431 39.93 -2.02 -19.54
C ASP A 431 39.06 -0.75 -19.72
N ALA A 432 38.57 -0.56 -20.93
CA ALA A 432 37.45 0.35 -21.18
C ALA A 432 36.12 -0.46 -21.08
N GLN A 433 35.52 -0.48 -19.93
CA GLN A 433 34.16 -0.98 -19.74
C GLN A 433 33.22 -0.18 -20.62
N VAL A 434 32.76 -0.75 -21.72
CA VAL A 434 31.66 -0.21 -22.52
C VAL A 434 30.36 -0.47 -21.81
N ARG A 435 29.90 0.50 -21.04
CA ARG A 435 28.51 0.49 -20.52
C ARG A 435 27.54 0.70 -21.68
N LEU A 436 26.86 -0.36 -22.09
CA LEU A 436 25.71 -0.27 -23.00
C LEU A 436 24.55 0.36 -22.26
N VAL A 437 24.34 1.65 -22.44
CA VAL A 437 23.14 2.34 -21.96
C VAL A 437 22.00 2.05 -22.94
N LYS A 438 21.07 1.17 -22.60
CA LYS A 438 19.82 0.99 -23.36
C LYS A 438 18.99 2.28 -23.25
N ILE A 439 19.01 3.11 -24.25
CA ILE A 439 18.19 4.33 -24.32
C ILE A 439 16.79 3.91 -24.79
N ASN A 440 15.81 4.05 -23.89
CA ASN A 440 14.41 3.83 -24.24
C ASN A 440 13.92 4.96 -25.17
N LEU A 441 13.81 4.68 -26.46
CA LEU A 441 13.41 5.66 -27.49
C LEU A 441 12.05 6.33 -27.18
N ARG A 442 11.18 5.68 -26.43
CA ARG A 442 9.88 6.27 -26.03
C ARG A 442 10.06 7.40 -25.01
N ILE A 443 11.00 7.23 -24.06
CA ILE A 443 11.32 8.27 -23.07
C ILE A 443 11.98 9.46 -23.76
N VAL A 444 12.90 9.21 -24.69
CA VAL A 444 13.55 10.28 -25.49
C VAL A 444 12.50 11.05 -26.30
N GLY A 445 11.53 10.35 -26.89
CA GLY A 445 10.43 10.97 -27.62
C GLY A 445 9.55 11.87 -26.77
N VAL A 446 9.21 11.43 -25.55
CA VAL A 446 8.42 12.21 -24.58
C VAL A 446 9.19 13.45 -24.10
N VAL A 447 10.47 13.31 -23.76
CA VAL A 447 11.33 14.43 -23.33
C VAL A 447 11.47 15.46 -24.46
N ALA A 448 11.68 15.01 -25.69
CA ALA A 448 11.77 15.90 -26.85
C ALA A 448 10.44 16.66 -27.10
N ALA A 449 9.29 15.98 -26.96
CA ALA A 449 7.98 16.62 -27.09
C ALA A 449 7.73 17.68 -26.02
N VAL A 450 8.13 17.41 -24.76
CA VAL A 450 8.03 18.38 -23.66
C VAL A 450 8.90 19.61 -23.90
N ILE A 451 10.13 19.41 -24.38
CA ILE A 451 11.04 20.54 -24.70
C ILE A 451 10.46 21.40 -25.84
N ILE A 452 9.91 20.79 -26.89
CA ILE A 452 9.28 21.51 -27.99
C ILE A 452 8.06 22.30 -27.49
N LEU A 453 7.23 21.72 -26.61
CA LEU A 453 6.09 22.41 -26.00
C LEU A 453 6.51 23.61 -25.16
N LEU A 454 7.58 23.49 -24.37
CA LEU A 454 8.14 24.59 -23.57
C LEU A 454 8.68 25.71 -24.47
N ILE A 455 9.34 25.39 -25.58
CA ILE A 455 9.83 26.37 -26.54
C ILE A 455 8.65 27.12 -27.21
N VAL A 456 7.60 26.40 -27.62
CA VAL A 456 6.40 26.98 -28.20
C VAL A 456 5.70 27.90 -27.20
N LEU A 457 5.60 27.47 -25.94
CA LEU A 457 5.02 28.27 -24.84
C LEU A 457 5.81 29.57 -24.62
N ILE A 458 7.14 29.49 -24.59
CA ILE A 458 8.02 30.67 -24.44
C ILE A 458 7.85 31.62 -25.63
N LEU A 459 7.75 31.11 -26.86
CA LEU A 459 7.55 31.91 -28.06
C LEU A 459 6.17 32.60 -28.07
N VAL A 460 5.12 31.87 -27.61
CA VAL A 460 3.77 32.42 -27.46
C VAL A 460 3.76 33.49 -26.37
N LEU A 461 4.35 33.25 -25.22
CA LEU A 461 4.45 34.24 -24.13
C LEU A 461 5.28 35.45 -24.56
N ARG A 462 6.37 35.31 -25.33
CA ARG A 462 7.12 36.43 -25.93
C ARG A 462 6.30 37.23 -26.91
N LYS A 463 5.47 36.59 -27.72
CA LYS A 463 4.59 37.25 -28.68
C LYS A 463 3.42 38.02 -28.01
N PHE A 464 2.88 37.47 -26.90
CA PHE A 464 1.86 38.15 -26.09
C PHE A 464 2.46 39.26 -25.23
N SER A 465 3.69 39.11 -24.70
CA SER A 465 4.32 40.15 -23.89
C SER A 465 4.73 41.43 -24.72
N GLY A 466 4.81 41.28 -26.05
CA GLY A 466 5.04 42.41 -26.93
C GLY A 466 3.82 43.32 -27.13
N ASN A 467 2.62 42.86 -26.81
CA ASN A 467 1.36 43.57 -27.02
C ASN A 467 0.63 44.02 -25.75
N PHE A 468 1.15 43.66 -24.57
CA PHE A 468 0.58 44.06 -23.27
C PHE A 468 1.71 44.51 -22.35
N SER A 469 1.71 45.79 -21.96
CA SER A 469 2.52 46.33 -20.87
C SER A 469 1.92 45.85 -19.54
N VAL A 470 2.37 44.70 -19.04
CA VAL A 470 2.03 44.28 -17.67
C VAL A 470 2.88 45.08 -16.72
N GLU A 471 2.28 46.08 -16.09
CA GLU A 471 2.87 46.81 -14.98
C GLU A 471 3.05 45.87 -13.77
N TRP A 472 4.27 45.37 -13.55
CA TRP A 472 4.63 44.61 -12.37
C TRP A 472 4.65 45.49 -11.13
N ASN A 473 3.51 45.88 -10.61
CA ASN A 473 3.39 46.73 -9.41
C ASN A 473 3.85 46.04 -8.12
N PHE A 474 4.11 44.72 -8.16
CA PHE A 474 4.50 43.94 -6.98
C PHE A 474 5.97 44.15 -6.56
N ILE A 475 6.89 44.25 -7.51
CA ILE A 475 8.33 44.47 -7.24
C ILE A 475 8.59 45.93 -6.82
N ARG A 476 7.85 46.91 -7.31
CA ARG A 476 8.00 48.30 -6.86
C ARG A 476 7.52 48.53 -5.44
N ARG A 477 6.51 47.82 -4.93
CA ARG A 477 6.06 47.90 -3.52
C ARG A 477 7.12 47.29 -2.56
N TRP A 478 7.86 46.28 -2.98
CA TRP A 478 8.88 45.65 -2.13
C TRP A 478 10.16 46.50 -2.03
N ARG A 479 10.56 47.18 -3.10
CA ARG A 479 11.69 48.11 -3.08
C ARG A 479 11.38 49.40 -2.28
N ARG A 480 10.16 49.91 -2.30
CA ARG A 480 9.77 51.06 -1.48
C ARG A 480 9.72 50.75 0.02
N LYS A 481 9.35 49.54 0.41
CA LYS A 481 9.39 49.13 1.84
C LYS A 481 10.84 48.93 2.37
N ARG A 482 11.82 48.60 1.53
CA ARG A 482 13.23 48.50 1.94
C ARG A 482 13.93 49.87 2.05
N SER A 483 13.54 50.83 1.21
CA SER A 483 14.07 52.19 1.26
C SER A 483 13.54 52.97 2.45
N ALA A 484 12.29 52.71 2.89
CA ALA A 484 11.71 53.39 4.06
C ALA A 484 12.25 52.89 5.40
N ARG A 485 12.83 51.67 5.43
CA ARG A 485 13.45 51.13 6.68
C ARG A 485 14.85 51.65 6.96
N ASN A 486 15.56 52.17 5.96
CA ASN A 486 16.90 52.69 6.13
C ASN A 486 16.95 54.22 6.33
N ALA A 487 15.80 54.92 6.33
CA ALA A 487 15.74 56.38 6.49
C ALA A 487 15.30 56.84 7.87
N PHE A 488 14.98 55.97 8.82
CA PHE A 488 14.61 56.31 10.21
C PHE A 488 15.55 55.67 11.23
N GLY A 489 16.81 56.01 11.13
CA GLY A 489 17.80 55.74 12.14
C GLY A 489 18.57 57.06 12.44
N ASN A 490 17.95 57.95 13.07
CA ASN A 490 18.54 58.91 14.05
C ASN A 490 17.54 60.03 14.33
N GLN A 491 17.22 60.19 15.55
CA GLN A 491 16.87 61.34 16.37
C GLN A 491 15.57 61.21 17.16
N ASN A 492 15.80 61.36 18.43
CA ASN A 492 14.93 61.94 19.50
C ASN A 492 14.12 60.96 20.37
N ARG A 493 14.73 60.73 21.54
CA ARG A 493 14.06 60.47 22.80
C ARG A 493 13.00 61.53 23.09
N ILE A 494 11.74 61.18 23.20
CA ILE A 494 10.77 61.90 24.05
C ILE A 494 9.94 60.85 24.81
N ARG A 495 9.91 61.02 26.13
CA ARG A 495 9.07 60.29 27.07
C ARG A 495 7.59 60.59 26.83
N TYR A 496 6.74 59.59 26.86
CA TYR A 496 5.33 59.78 27.25
C TYR A 496 4.83 58.71 28.18
N ARG A 497 4.17 59.15 29.21
CA ARG A 497 3.62 58.47 30.38
C ARG A 497 2.42 57.61 30.01
N SER A 498 2.33 56.48 30.75
CA SER A 498 1.20 55.59 30.86
C SER A 498 -0.14 56.28 31.20
N ARG A 499 -1.19 55.77 30.56
CA ARG A 499 -2.58 55.82 31.10
C ARG A 499 -3.25 54.46 30.91
N LYS A 500 -3.26 53.70 32.01
CA LYS A 500 -4.15 52.56 32.22
C LYS A 500 -5.62 53.03 32.26
N ARG A 501 -6.46 52.49 31.40
CA ARG A 501 -7.92 52.49 31.59
C ARG A 501 -8.38 51.03 31.79
N ARG A 502 -8.66 50.70 33.06
CA ARG A 502 -9.42 49.50 33.47
C ARG A 502 -10.84 49.68 32.99
N ARG A 503 -11.37 48.72 32.23
CA ARG A 503 -12.81 48.49 32.11
C ARG A 503 -13.16 47.28 32.95
N LYS A 504 -13.99 47.53 34.00
CA LYS A 504 -14.64 46.53 34.81
C LYS A 504 -15.73 45.89 33.96
N PHE A 505 -15.76 44.60 33.86
CA PHE A 505 -16.87 43.80 33.36
C PHE A 505 -17.70 43.35 34.55
N ASN A 506 -19.00 43.64 34.52
CA ASN A 506 -19.98 43.41 35.61
C ASN A 506 -20.68 42.07 35.33
N TRP A 507 -20.57 41.08 36.23
CA TRP A 507 -21.33 39.86 36.26
C TRP A 507 -22.66 40.11 37.01
N LYS A 508 -23.77 40.04 36.34
CA LYS A 508 -25.09 39.68 36.88
C LYS A 508 -26.02 39.44 35.72
N PHE A 509 -26.52 38.27 35.64
CA PHE A 509 -27.82 37.78 35.14
C PHE A 509 -27.66 36.35 34.66
N TRP A 510 -28.19 35.44 35.50
CA TRP A 510 -29.16 34.38 35.20
C TRP A 510 -29.25 33.50 36.41
N GLU A 511 -30.19 33.92 37.34
CA GLU A 511 -31.00 33.00 38.15
C GLU A 511 -32.43 33.20 37.63
N LYS A 512 -32.95 32.20 36.99
CA LYS A 512 -34.33 31.67 37.12
C LYS A 512 -34.44 30.44 36.20
#